data_ee7558d842e41382968b8525c1f76c5b
#
_entry.id   ee7558d842e41382968b8525c1f76c5b
#
_cell.length_a   1.000
_cell.length_b   1.000
_cell.length_c   1.000
_cell.angle_alpha   90.00
_cell.angle_beta   90.00
_cell.angle_gamma   90.00
#
_symmetry.space_group_name_H-M   'P 1'
#
loop_
_entity.id
_entity.type
_entity.pdbx_description
1 polymer ?
#
loop_
_entity_poly.entity_id
_entity_poly.type
_entity_poly.pdbx_seq_one_letter_code
_entity_poly.pdbx_strand_id
1 'polypeptide(L)'
;MKDLKRKIHYWCSDTMRNKITGKGVVCAVLDTGITQHPDLVGRIVGWKDCVQGKKTIYDDNGHGTHVAGILAGNGKSGRGLYSGMAPEAQIFAVKVLNQRGGGKIRDVINGIRYVLLKQKEMKIRIVNISIGTLPHKKDPEDELFLFWVERLWDAGLVVVTAAGNKG
;
A
#
# COMPACT_ATOMS: atom_id res chain seq x y z
N MET A 1 8.54 -11.76 -11.08
CA MET A 1 8.45 -12.06 -9.64
C MET A 1 9.45 -13.12 -9.16
N LYS A 2 9.65 -14.27 -9.86
CA LYS A 2 10.68 -15.26 -9.44
C LYS A 2 12.08 -14.65 -9.34
N ASP A 3 12.50 -13.88 -10.34
CA ASP A 3 13.82 -13.25 -10.34
C ASP A 3 13.94 -12.16 -9.28
N LEU A 4 12.89 -11.37 -9.04
CA LEU A 4 12.87 -10.39 -7.96
C LEU A 4 12.99 -11.08 -6.59
N LYS A 5 12.19 -12.12 -6.35
CA LYS A 5 12.24 -12.90 -5.10
C LYS A 5 13.63 -13.48 -4.86
N ARG A 6 14.31 -13.97 -5.92
CA ARG A 6 15.69 -14.46 -5.83
C ARG A 6 16.69 -13.35 -5.51
N LYS A 7 16.56 -12.19 -6.17
CA LYS A 7 17.46 -11.04 -5.96
C LYS A 7 17.39 -10.44 -4.55
N ILE A 8 16.20 -10.45 -3.94
CA ILE A 8 16.02 -9.95 -2.56
C ILE A 8 16.21 -11.05 -1.51
N HIS A 9 16.76 -12.20 -1.91
CA HIS A 9 16.96 -13.35 -1.01
C HIS A 9 15.69 -13.77 -0.25
N TYR A 10 14.55 -13.79 -0.94
CA TYR A 10 13.28 -14.24 -0.37
C TYR A 10 13.29 -15.77 -0.19
N TRP A 11 13.77 -16.20 0.98
CA TRP A 11 13.97 -17.61 1.35
C TRP A 11 12.68 -18.23 1.91
N CYS A 12 11.57 -18.17 1.23
CA CYS A 12 10.46 -19.04 1.57
C CYS A 12 10.56 -20.33 0.78
N SER A 13 10.81 -21.44 1.44
CA SER A 13 10.54 -22.74 0.85
C SER A 13 9.09 -22.80 0.41
N ASP A 14 8.75 -23.58 -0.61
CA ASP A 14 7.37 -23.74 -1.08
C ASP A 14 6.41 -24.11 0.06
N THR A 15 6.91 -24.83 1.06
CA THR A 15 6.17 -25.19 2.27
C THR A 15 5.85 -23.98 3.17
N MET A 16 6.78 -23.06 3.35
CA MET A 16 6.52 -21.80 4.09
C MET A 16 5.62 -20.88 3.27
N ARG A 17 5.83 -20.76 1.95
CA ARG A 17 5.00 -19.98 1.06
C ARG A 17 3.54 -20.41 1.11
N ASN A 18 3.26 -21.70 1.14
CA ASN A 18 1.90 -22.25 1.22
C ASN A 18 1.25 -22.05 2.59
N LYS A 19 2.05 -21.83 3.64
CA LYS A 19 1.56 -21.60 5.01
C LYS A 19 1.46 -20.14 5.39
N ILE A 20 2.38 -19.30 4.87
CA ILE A 20 2.48 -17.87 5.23
C ILE A 20 2.13 -17.03 3.99
N THR A 21 0.84 -16.90 3.72
CA THR A 21 0.28 -16.26 2.52
C THR A 21 -0.25 -14.86 2.77
N GLY A 22 -0.17 -14.37 4.02
CA GLY A 22 -0.79 -13.11 4.44
C GLY A 22 -2.29 -13.21 4.70
N LYS A 23 -2.85 -14.42 4.78
CA LYS A 23 -4.27 -14.63 5.09
C LYS A 23 -4.66 -13.97 6.41
N GLY A 24 -5.74 -13.17 6.38
CA GLY A 24 -6.23 -12.43 7.55
C GLY A 24 -5.46 -11.16 7.89
N VAL A 25 -4.47 -10.76 7.07
CA VAL A 25 -3.74 -9.51 7.22
C VAL A 25 -4.29 -8.48 6.24
N VAL A 26 -4.66 -7.31 6.76
CA VAL A 26 -5.05 -6.15 5.94
C VAL A 26 -3.89 -5.15 5.90
N CYS A 27 -3.49 -4.77 4.68
CA CYS A 27 -2.49 -3.75 4.44
C CYS A 27 -3.18 -2.51 3.84
N ALA A 28 -3.03 -1.36 4.47
CA ALA A 28 -3.38 -0.09 3.87
C ALA A 28 -2.29 0.32 2.86
N VAL A 29 -2.69 0.70 1.65
CA VAL A 29 -1.78 1.17 0.60
C VAL A 29 -2.15 2.61 0.27
N LEU A 30 -1.29 3.56 0.67
CA LEU A 30 -1.40 4.98 0.38
C LEU A 30 -0.63 5.28 -0.91
N ASP A 31 -1.37 5.49 -2.01
CA ASP A 31 -0.78 5.57 -3.35
C ASP A 31 -1.69 6.32 -4.34
N THR A 32 -1.52 6.10 -5.65
CA THR A 32 -2.31 6.72 -6.73
C THR A 32 -3.74 6.20 -6.85
N GLY A 33 -4.09 5.15 -6.12
CA GLY A 33 -5.38 4.50 -6.17
C GLY A 33 -5.29 3.00 -6.37
N ILE A 34 -6.40 2.40 -6.75
CA ILE A 34 -6.48 0.97 -7.10
C ILE A 34 -7.61 0.76 -8.10
N THR A 35 -7.42 -0.15 -9.04
CA THR A 35 -8.46 -0.56 -9.98
C THR A 35 -8.75 -2.07 -9.89
N GLN A 36 -9.89 -2.47 -10.44
CA GLN A 36 -10.24 -3.88 -10.57
C GLN A 36 -9.24 -4.58 -11.49
N HIS A 37 -8.59 -5.61 -10.97
CA HIS A 37 -7.70 -6.48 -11.74
C HIS A 37 -7.99 -7.94 -11.39
N PRO A 38 -7.95 -8.89 -12.35
CA PRO A 38 -8.23 -10.30 -12.08
C PRO A 38 -7.41 -10.89 -10.93
N ASP A 39 -6.16 -10.43 -10.76
CA ASP A 39 -5.29 -10.89 -9.68
C ASP A 39 -5.60 -10.27 -8.31
N LEU A 40 -6.45 -9.23 -8.27
CA LEU A 40 -6.87 -8.55 -7.05
C LEU A 40 -8.32 -8.86 -6.65
N VAL A 41 -9.00 -9.76 -7.37
CA VAL A 41 -10.36 -10.18 -7.05
C VAL A 41 -10.43 -10.72 -5.62
N GLY A 42 -11.34 -10.14 -4.80
CA GLY A 42 -11.52 -10.50 -3.40
C GLY A 42 -10.41 -10.01 -2.46
N ARG A 43 -9.49 -9.17 -2.94
CA ARG A 43 -8.40 -8.60 -2.12
C ARG A 43 -8.71 -7.20 -1.61
N ILE A 44 -9.48 -6.40 -2.36
CA ILE A 44 -9.80 -5.02 -1.99
C ILE A 44 -10.96 -5.03 -1.00
N VAL A 45 -10.69 -4.62 0.25
CA VAL A 45 -11.68 -4.64 1.34
C VAL A 45 -12.10 -3.24 1.78
N GLY A 46 -11.45 -2.19 1.31
CA GLY A 46 -11.80 -0.82 1.61
C GLY A 46 -11.17 0.17 0.65
N TRP A 47 -11.79 1.36 0.60
CA TRP A 47 -11.41 2.43 -0.30
C TRP A 47 -11.57 3.80 0.34
N LYS A 48 -10.62 4.69 0.08
CA LYS A 48 -10.72 6.12 0.37
C LYS A 48 -9.98 6.93 -0.69
N ASP A 49 -10.66 7.90 -1.27
CA ASP A 49 -10.05 8.93 -2.10
C ASP A 49 -9.91 10.22 -1.29
N CYS A 50 -8.67 10.65 -1.04
CA CYS A 50 -8.33 11.89 -0.36
C CYS A 50 -8.05 13.04 -1.33
N VAL A 51 -7.97 12.75 -2.64
CA VAL A 51 -7.62 13.73 -3.69
C VAL A 51 -8.87 14.40 -4.27
N GLN A 52 -9.86 13.58 -4.68
CA GLN A 52 -11.09 14.07 -5.32
C GLN A 52 -12.37 13.66 -4.55
N GLY A 53 -12.27 12.80 -3.54
CA GLY A 53 -13.39 12.36 -2.74
C GLY A 53 -14.34 11.36 -3.43
N LYS A 54 -13.92 10.71 -4.52
CA LYS A 54 -14.75 9.75 -5.26
C LYS A 54 -15.02 8.50 -4.42
N LYS A 55 -16.24 8.00 -4.48
CA LYS A 55 -16.66 6.80 -3.74
C LYS A 55 -16.29 5.49 -4.44
N THR A 56 -16.16 5.51 -5.77
CA THR A 56 -15.79 4.34 -6.58
C THR A 56 -14.29 4.23 -6.70
N ILE A 57 -13.76 2.99 -6.66
CA ILE A 57 -12.33 2.74 -6.85
C ILE A 57 -11.90 3.11 -8.26
N TYR A 58 -10.73 3.72 -8.36
CA TYR A 58 -10.05 4.00 -9.62
C TYR A 58 -8.56 4.23 -9.38
N ASP A 59 -7.78 4.08 -10.43
CA ASP A 59 -6.36 4.41 -10.47
C ASP A 59 -6.05 5.00 -11.85
N ASP A 60 -5.90 6.29 -11.88
CA ASP A 60 -5.66 7.08 -13.11
C ASP A 60 -4.15 7.23 -13.43
N ASN A 61 -3.29 6.54 -12.67
CA ASN A 61 -1.85 6.46 -12.89
C ASN A 61 -1.39 5.01 -13.12
N GLY A 62 -1.89 4.07 -12.30
CA GLY A 62 -1.55 2.65 -12.34
C GLY A 62 -0.51 2.21 -11.30
N HIS A 63 0.24 3.13 -10.70
CA HIS A 63 1.29 2.79 -9.72
C HIS A 63 0.73 2.07 -8.49
N GLY A 64 -0.34 2.59 -7.88
CA GLY A 64 -0.95 1.97 -6.70
C GLY A 64 -1.51 0.58 -6.98
N THR A 65 -2.12 0.37 -8.15
CA THR A 65 -2.59 -0.94 -8.59
C THR A 65 -1.43 -1.92 -8.76
N HIS A 66 -0.30 -1.45 -9.32
CA HIS A 66 0.92 -2.26 -9.45
C HIS A 66 1.50 -2.63 -8.09
N VAL A 67 1.62 -1.68 -7.16
CA VAL A 67 2.07 -1.92 -5.78
C VAL A 67 1.17 -2.95 -5.09
N ALA A 68 -0.16 -2.80 -5.19
CA ALA A 68 -1.12 -3.77 -4.65
C ALA A 68 -0.95 -5.18 -5.26
N GLY A 69 -0.65 -5.26 -6.56
CA GLY A 69 -0.36 -6.51 -7.25
C GLY A 69 0.90 -7.20 -6.73
N ILE A 70 1.98 -6.43 -6.51
CA ILE A 70 3.22 -6.95 -5.90
C ILE A 70 2.96 -7.46 -4.48
N LEU A 71 2.13 -6.75 -3.71
CA LEU A 71 1.80 -7.13 -2.35
C LEU A 71 0.90 -8.36 -2.31
N ALA A 72 -0.28 -8.32 -2.93
CA ALA A 72 -1.38 -9.27 -2.69
C ALA A 72 -1.96 -9.91 -3.95
N GLY A 73 -1.37 -9.71 -5.12
CA GLY A 73 -1.83 -10.34 -6.35
C GLY A 73 -1.82 -11.88 -6.26
N ASN A 74 -2.91 -12.53 -6.63
CA ASN A 74 -3.01 -13.99 -6.60
C ASN A 74 -2.27 -14.68 -7.77
N GLY A 75 -1.87 -13.91 -8.79
CA GLY A 75 -1.13 -14.38 -9.96
C GLY A 75 -1.94 -15.23 -10.94
N LYS A 76 -3.27 -15.29 -10.83
CA LYS A 76 -4.12 -16.13 -11.71
C LYS A 76 -3.96 -15.77 -13.16
N SER A 77 -3.88 -14.48 -13.51
CA SER A 77 -3.68 -14.01 -14.89
C SER A 77 -2.38 -14.53 -15.51
N GLY A 78 -1.36 -14.78 -14.70
CA GLY A 78 -0.05 -15.29 -15.12
C GLY A 78 0.20 -16.74 -14.72
N ARG A 79 -0.84 -17.56 -14.53
CA ARG A 79 -0.72 -18.97 -14.11
C ARG A 79 0.19 -19.16 -12.88
N GLY A 80 0.13 -18.23 -11.92
CA GLY A 80 0.91 -18.22 -10.69
C GLY A 80 2.32 -17.63 -10.81
N LEU A 81 2.81 -17.31 -12.01
CA LEU A 81 4.17 -16.78 -12.22
C LEU A 81 4.38 -15.41 -11.58
N TYR A 82 3.32 -14.60 -11.52
CA TYR A 82 3.34 -13.22 -11.01
C TYR A 82 2.60 -13.05 -9.68
N SER A 83 2.45 -14.14 -8.92
CA SER A 83 1.87 -14.07 -7.58
C SER A 83 2.64 -13.08 -6.69
N GLY A 84 1.91 -12.22 -5.99
CA GLY A 84 2.44 -11.26 -5.03
C GLY A 84 3.20 -11.92 -3.87
N MET A 85 3.73 -11.09 -2.99
CA MET A 85 4.51 -11.55 -1.82
C MET A 85 3.60 -12.20 -0.77
N ALA A 86 2.39 -11.66 -0.59
CA ALA A 86 1.37 -12.12 0.36
C ALA A 86 0.02 -12.30 -0.37
N PRO A 87 -0.14 -13.35 -1.21
CA PRO A 87 -1.25 -13.47 -2.17
C PRO A 87 -2.64 -13.68 -1.54
N GLU A 88 -2.73 -13.87 -0.24
CA GLU A 88 -3.99 -13.94 0.51
C GLU A 88 -4.21 -12.73 1.44
N ALA A 89 -3.27 -11.78 1.46
CA ALA A 89 -3.47 -10.51 2.16
C ALA A 89 -4.58 -9.68 1.49
N GLN A 90 -5.17 -8.79 2.26
CA GLN A 90 -6.22 -7.88 1.83
C GLN A 90 -5.69 -6.45 1.76
N ILE A 91 -6.28 -5.65 0.89
CA ILE A 91 -5.87 -4.27 0.62
C ILE A 91 -6.96 -3.30 1.06
N PHE A 92 -6.58 -2.35 1.89
CA PHE A 92 -7.33 -1.15 2.17
C PHE A 92 -6.69 -0.01 1.36
N ALA A 93 -7.28 0.32 0.22
CA ALA A 93 -6.67 1.28 -0.70
C ALA A 93 -7.03 2.71 -0.33
N VAL A 94 -6.03 3.58 -0.28
CA VAL A 94 -6.18 5.01 0.01
C VAL A 94 -5.47 5.81 -1.08
N LYS A 95 -6.26 6.48 -1.92
CA LYS A 95 -5.70 7.37 -2.94
C LYS A 95 -5.32 8.70 -2.31
N VAL A 96 -4.02 8.99 -2.31
CA VAL A 96 -3.41 10.22 -1.80
C VAL A 96 -2.58 10.94 -2.86
N LEU A 97 -2.31 10.26 -3.99
CA LEU A 97 -1.57 10.78 -5.13
C LEU A 97 -2.49 10.94 -6.35
N ASN A 98 -2.21 11.95 -7.16
CA ASN A 98 -2.94 12.25 -8.40
C ASN A 98 -2.45 11.39 -9.59
N GLN A 99 -3.02 11.62 -10.78
CA GLN A 99 -2.71 10.93 -12.03
C GLN A 99 -1.24 11.05 -12.50
N ARG A 100 -0.48 12.01 -11.97
CA ARG A 100 0.94 12.21 -12.28
C ARG A 100 1.87 11.59 -11.23
N GLY A 101 1.30 10.90 -10.22
CA GLY A 101 2.05 10.33 -9.10
C GLY A 101 2.50 11.36 -8.06
N GLY A 102 2.11 12.63 -8.21
CA GLY A 102 2.34 13.68 -7.22
C GLY A 102 1.14 13.81 -6.27
N GLY A 103 1.36 14.42 -5.10
CA GLY A 103 0.30 14.65 -4.12
C GLY A 103 0.65 15.81 -3.18
N LYS A 104 -0.38 16.30 -2.48
CA LYS A 104 -0.20 17.27 -1.39
C LYS A 104 0.02 16.51 -0.09
N ILE A 105 0.92 16.98 0.75
CA ILE A 105 1.18 16.40 2.07
C ILE A 105 -0.12 16.31 2.87
N ARG A 106 -0.98 17.30 2.78
CA ARG A 106 -2.30 17.30 3.41
C ARG A 106 -3.18 16.11 3.01
N ASP A 107 -3.15 15.70 1.74
CA ASP A 107 -3.97 14.57 1.27
C ASP A 107 -3.41 13.25 1.83
N VAL A 108 -2.09 13.15 1.97
CA VAL A 108 -1.42 12.01 2.63
C VAL A 108 -1.79 11.95 4.11
N ILE A 109 -1.71 13.09 4.83
CA ILE A 109 -2.10 13.19 6.24
C ILE A 109 -3.56 12.78 6.43
N ASN A 110 -4.46 13.24 5.56
CA ASN A 110 -5.86 12.84 5.59
C ASN A 110 -6.03 11.33 5.38
N GLY A 111 -5.22 10.73 4.49
CA GLY A 111 -5.18 9.29 4.29
C GLY A 111 -4.73 8.54 5.55
N ILE A 112 -3.66 8.99 6.20
CA ILE A 112 -3.15 8.43 7.46
C ILE A 112 -4.21 8.49 8.54
N ARG A 113 -4.84 9.66 8.73
CA ARG A 113 -5.92 9.83 9.72
C ARG A 113 -7.09 8.89 9.45
N TYR A 114 -7.45 8.69 8.20
CA TYR A 114 -8.52 7.78 7.83
C TYR A 114 -8.15 6.31 8.10
N VAL A 115 -6.90 5.92 7.85
CA VAL A 115 -6.39 4.58 8.22
C VAL A 115 -6.49 4.36 9.72
N LEU A 116 -6.04 5.31 10.55
CA LEU A 116 -6.14 5.23 12.00
C LEU A 116 -7.59 5.08 12.46
N LEU A 117 -8.51 5.86 11.88
CA LEU A 117 -9.94 5.77 12.18
C LEU A 117 -10.51 4.38 11.88
N LYS A 118 -10.07 3.75 10.79
CA LYS A 118 -10.57 2.45 10.31
C LYS A 118 -9.75 1.26 10.80
N GLN A 119 -8.62 1.48 11.47
CA GLN A 119 -7.67 0.43 11.85
C GLN A 119 -8.33 -0.76 12.55
N LYS A 120 -9.10 -0.52 13.59
CA LYS A 120 -9.72 -1.58 14.40
C LYS A 120 -10.83 -2.27 13.63
N GLU A 121 -11.72 -1.50 13.00
CA GLU A 121 -12.87 -2.00 12.23
C GLU A 121 -12.40 -2.91 11.08
N MET A 122 -11.41 -2.45 10.32
CA MET A 122 -10.88 -3.14 9.14
C MET A 122 -9.71 -4.07 9.45
N LYS A 123 -9.30 -4.18 10.72
CA LYS A 123 -8.16 -5.01 11.17
C LYS A 123 -6.86 -4.70 10.41
N ILE A 124 -6.62 -3.41 10.12
CA ILE A 124 -5.41 -2.98 9.43
C ILE A 124 -4.19 -3.22 10.34
N ARG A 125 -3.17 -3.87 9.82
CA ARG A 125 -1.93 -4.22 10.53
C ARG A 125 -0.70 -3.56 9.95
N ILE A 126 -0.72 -3.26 8.66
CA ILE A 126 0.41 -2.74 7.89
C ILE A 126 -0.06 -1.52 7.13
N VAL A 127 0.80 -0.51 7.04
CA VAL A 127 0.59 0.68 6.20
C VAL A 127 1.78 0.84 5.27
N ASN A 128 1.53 0.79 3.97
CA ASN A 128 2.51 1.06 2.93
C ASN A 128 2.32 2.47 2.39
N ILE A 129 3.35 3.31 2.49
CA ILE A 129 3.37 4.69 2.01
C ILE A 129 4.43 4.79 0.92
N SER A 130 4.02 4.59 -0.34
CA SER A 130 4.92 4.61 -1.50
C SER A 130 5.10 6.03 -2.05
N ILE A 131 5.50 6.97 -1.20
CA ILE A 131 5.64 8.38 -1.54
C ILE A 131 7.11 8.78 -1.35
N GLY A 132 7.73 9.26 -2.43
CA GLY A 132 9.04 9.89 -2.35
C GLY A 132 8.88 11.37 -2.06
N THR A 133 9.16 11.81 -0.85
CA THR A 133 9.34 13.23 -0.52
C THR A 133 10.82 13.56 -0.55
N LEU A 134 11.17 14.69 -1.19
CA LEU A 134 12.46 15.31 -0.95
C LEU A 134 12.30 16.13 0.35
N PRO A 135 13.03 15.84 1.42
CA PRO A 135 12.96 16.65 2.61
C PRO A 135 13.43 18.06 2.28
N HIS A 136 12.53 19.02 2.34
CA HIS A 136 12.88 20.44 2.33
C HIS A 136 13.23 20.82 3.75
N LYS A 137 14.43 21.36 3.96
CA LYS A 137 14.88 21.79 5.27
C LYS A 137 13.84 22.72 5.90
N LYS A 138 13.21 22.28 7.01
CA LYS A 138 12.29 23.06 7.88
C LYS A 138 10.96 23.48 7.26
N ASP A 139 10.27 22.60 6.53
CA ASP A 139 8.89 22.84 6.17
C ASP A 139 7.96 22.35 7.32
N PRO A 140 7.08 23.19 7.86
CA PRO A 140 6.10 22.80 8.88
C PRO A 140 5.18 21.64 8.42
N GLU A 141 4.94 21.50 7.12
CA GLU A 141 4.16 20.39 6.57
C GLU A 141 4.91 19.06 6.71
N ASP A 142 6.25 19.06 6.59
CA ASP A 142 7.07 17.85 6.76
C ASP A 142 7.08 17.38 8.22
N GLU A 143 7.16 18.32 9.18
CA GLU A 143 7.05 18.01 10.61
C GLU A 143 5.67 17.42 10.95
N LEU A 144 4.61 18.01 10.40
CA LEU A 144 3.26 17.50 10.60
C LEU A 144 3.07 16.11 9.97
N PHE A 145 3.67 15.86 8.80
CA PHE A 145 3.65 14.52 8.18
C PHE A 145 4.34 13.48 9.06
N LEU A 146 5.56 13.79 9.56
CA LEU A 146 6.31 12.89 10.45
C LEU A 146 5.52 12.60 11.73
N PHE A 147 4.90 13.61 12.34
CA PHE A 147 4.01 13.43 13.49
C PHE A 147 2.91 12.39 13.20
N TRP A 148 2.24 12.46 12.03
CA TRP A 148 1.19 11.50 11.70
C TRP A 148 1.73 10.10 11.37
N VAL A 149 2.94 10.00 10.82
CA VAL A 149 3.61 8.70 10.62
C VAL A 149 3.94 8.05 11.96
N GLU A 150 4.44 8.82 12.94
CA GLU A 150 4.66 8.34 14.32
C GLU A 150 3.36 7.83 14.95
N ARG A 151 2.24 8.52 14.74
CA ARG A 151 0.92 8.07 15.22
C ARG A 151 0.48 6.71 14.67
N LEU A 152 0.85 6.37 13.44
CA LEU A 152 0.62 5.02 12.92
C LEU A 152 1.42 3.98 13.72
N TRP A 153 2.68 4.31 14.02
CA TRP A 153 3.57 3.45 14.81
C TRP A 153 3.06 3.27 16.24
N ASP A 154 2.71 4.36 16.91
CA ASP A 154 2.14 4.34 18.27
C ASP A 154 0.83 3.53 18.35
N ALA A 155 0.06 3.50 17.27
CA ALA A 155 -1.14 2.69 17.16
C ALA A 155 -0.85 1.18 16.94
N GLY A 156 0.43 0.77 16.90
CA GLY A 156 0.86 -0.62 16.72
C GLY A 156 0.82 -1.11 15.27
N LEU A 157 0.83 -0.19 14.30
CA LEU A 157 0.89 -0.52 12.88
C LEU A 157 2.35 -0.68 12.42
N VAL A 158 2.59 -1.64 11.54
CA VAL A 158 3.86 -1.74 10.82
C VAL A 158 3.83 -0.72 9.67
N VAL A 159 4.73 0.25 9.70
CA VAL A 159 4.83 1.29 8.67
C VAL A 159 5.97 0.97 7.72
N VAL A 160 5.67 0.94 6.42
CA VAL A 160 6.64 0.73 5.35
C VAL A 160 6.62 1.97 4.46
N THR A 161 7.78 2.59 4.28
CA THR A 161 7.93 3.78 3.43
C THR A 161 8.96 3.55 2.33
N ALA A 162 8.82 4.26 1.22
CA ALA A 162 9.83 4.27 0.18
C ALA A 162 11.03 5.13 0.61
N ALA A 163 12.25 4.63 0.37
CA ALA A 163 13.49 5.39 0.61
C ALA A 163 13.77 6.41 -0.51
N GLY A 164 12.92 6.49 -1.52
CA GLY A 164 13.14 7.26 -2.74
C GLY A 164 13.79 6.41 -3.84
N ASN A 165 13.82 6.96 -5.06
CA ASN A 165 14.37 6.31 -6.25
C ASN A 165 15.33 7.23 -7.04
N LYS A 166 15.80 8.28 -6.39
CA LYS A 166 16.90 9.12 -6.88
C LYS A 166 18.16 8.65 -6.18
N GLY A 167 18.78 7.61 -6.76
CA GLY A 167 20.07 7.12 -6.32
C GLY A 167 21.22 8.07 -6.66
#